data_b6cabb71d7e4806a2697edc7d10dbfb7
#
_entry.id   b6cabb71d7e4806a2697edc7d10dbfb7
#
_cell.length_a   1.000
_cell.length_b   1.000
_cell.length_c   1.000
_cell.angle_alpha   90.00
_cell.angle_beta   90.00
_cell.angle_gamma   90.00
#
_symmetry.space_group_name_H-M   'P 1'
#
loop_
_entity.id
_entity.type
_entity.pdbx_description
1 polymer ?
#
loop_
_entity_poly.entity_id
_entity_poly.type
_entity_poly.pdbx_seq_one_letter_code
_entity_poly.pdbx_strand_id
1 'polypeptide(L)'
;MLFRSADADELRARFEQAAQRQQLQSGSDNPVRTHARELAMFALWVEDRPELAVQLARENTRLQREPIDVLLLARSAQAARQPQGVREAQQMQRDMGLHDVRIAEVR
;
A
#
# COMPACT_ATOMS: atom_id res chain seq x y z
N MET A 1 -17.49 -2.40 11.83
CA MET A 1 -16.66 -2.24 13.03
C MET A 1 -15.75 -1.03 12.88
N LEU A 2 -15.68 -0.22 13.89
CA LEU A 2 -14.85 0.98 13.85
C LEU A 2 -13.63 0.79 14.75
N PHE A 3 -12.46 1.02 14.19
CA PHE A 3 -11.24 1.08 14.96
C PHE A 3 -11.15 2.43 15.66
N ARG A 4 -10.75 2.42 16.91
CA ARG A 4 -10.46 3.65 17.61
C ARG A 4 -9.14 4.22 17.11
N SER A 5 -9.03 5.54 17.10
CA SER A 5 -7.80 6.20 16.67
C SER A 5 -6.59 5.73 17.48
N ALA A 6 -6.78 5.48 18.78
CA ALA A 6 -5.70 4.99 19.63
C ALA A 6 -5.21 3.61 19.20
N ASP A 7 -6.12 2.73 18.75
CA ASP A 7 -5.74 1.40 18.28
C ASP A 7 -4.95 1.49 16.98
N ALA A 8 -5.37 2.39 16.07
CA ALA A 8 -4.68 2.62 14.82
C ALA A 8 -3.28 3.18 15.06
N ASP A 9 -3.15 4.13 15.99
CA ASP A 9 -1.87 4.74 16.33
C ASP A 9 -0.92 3.70 16.95
N GLU A 10 -1.44 2.82 17.80
CA GLU A 10 -0.65 1.75 18.40
C GLU A 10 -0.11 0.80 17.33
N LEU A 11 -0.96 0.38 16.40
CA LEU A 11 -0.54 -0.51 15.33
C LEU A 11 0.48 0.16 14.42
N ARG A 12 0.28 1.44 14.12
CA ARG A 12 1.26 2.21 13.34
C ARG A 12 2.62 2.23 14.04
N ALA A 13 2.63 2.49 15.34
CA ALA A 13 3.87 2.52 16.11
C ALA A 13 4.57 1.17 16.07
N ARG A 14 3.82 0.07 16.15
CA ARG A 14 4.39 -1.28 16.04
C ARG A 14 5.02 -1.53 14.68
N PHE A 15 4.34 -1.10 13.60
CA PHE A 15 4.90 -1.21 12.26
C PHE A 15 6.19 -0.41 12.11
N GLU A 16 6.18 0.83 12.63
CA GLU A 16 7.36 1.69 12.57
C GLU A 16 8.53 1.09 13.34
N GLN A 17 8.27 0.54 14.53
CA GLN A 17 9.29 -0.11 15.34
C GLN A 17 9.86 -1.35 14.63
N ALA A 18 8.98 -2.15 14.04
CA ALA A 18 9.40 -3.33 13.30
C ALA A 18 10.27 -2.94 12.11
N ALA A 19 9.88 -1.88 11.40
CA ALA A 19 10.64 -1.38 10.26
C ALA A 19 12.02 -0.89 10.68
N GLN A 20 12.09 -0.17 11.80
CA GLN A 20 13.37 0.32 12.34
C GLN A 20 14.29 -0.84 12.72
N ARG A 21 13.74 -1.86 13.39
CA ARG A 21 14.53 -3.04 13.77
C ARG A 21 15.08 -3.76 12.55
N GLN A 22 14.25 -3.88 11.52
CA GLN A 22 14.69 -4.54 10.29
C GLN A 22 15.78 -3.73 9.60
N GLN A 23 15.67 -2.41 9.61
CA GLN A 23 16.69 -1.54 9.05
C GLN A 23 18.04 -1.75 9.75
N LEU A 24 18.02 -1.81 11.07
CA LEU A 24 19.24 -2.02 11.84
C LEU A 24 19.88 -3.38 11.54
N GLN A 25 19.05 -4.40 11.31
CA GLN A 25 19.53 -5.75 11.02
C GLN A 25 20.03 -5.90 9.59
N SER A 26 19.35 -5.27 8.64
CA SER A 26 19.63 -5.47 7.21
C SER A 26 20.49 -4.39 6.59
N GLY A 27 20.70 -3.29 7.28
CA GLY A 27 21.38 -2.13 6.71
C GLY A 27 20.53 -1.36 5.71
N SER A 28 19.26 -1.61 5.68
CA SER A 28 18.33 -0.91 4.79
C SER A 28 18.27 0.58 5.14
N ASP A 29 18.19 1.43 4.11
CA ASP A 29 18.29 2.87 4.30
C ASP A 29 17.00 3.53 4.73
N ASN A 30 15.83 2.93 4.42
CA ASN A 30 14.55 3.60 4.65
C ASN A 30 13.48 2.60 5.06
N PRO A 31 13.05 2.60 6.34
CA PRO A 31 12.03 1.69 6.84
C PRO A 31 10.70 1.83 6.10
N VAL A 32 10.31 3.06 5.75
CA VAL A 32 9.06 3.31 5.05
C VAL A 32 9.08 2.62 3.68
N ARG A 33 10.19 2.73 2.96
CA ARG A 33 10.31 2.09 1.65
C ARG A 33 10.27 0.57 1.77
N THR A 34 10.96 0.03 2.79
CA THR A 34 11.04 -1.41 3.01
C THR A 34 9.67 -2.01 3.36
N HIS A 35 8.84 -1.24 4.05
CA HIS A 35 7.54 -1.72 4.53
C HIS A 35 6.35 -0.99 3.89
N ALA A 36 6.55 -0.43 2.70
CA ALA A 36 5.52 0.39 2.06
C ALA A 36 4.23 -0.40 1.81
N ARG A 37 4.33 -1.69 1.49
CA ARG A 37 3.15 -2.53 1.29
C ARG A 37 2.31 -2.59 2.56
N GLU A 38 2.94 -2.92 3.67
CA GLU A 38 2.26 -3.07 4.95
C GLU A 38 1.69 -1.74 5.43
N LEU A 39 2.43 -0.66 5.26
CA LEU A 39 1.98 0.67 5.64
C LEU A 39 0.79 1.12 4.78
N ALA A 40 0.81 0.80 3.49
CA ALA A 40 -0.32 1.12 2.61
C ALA A 40 -1.56 0.34 3.01
N MET A 41 -1.42 -0.94 3.31
CA MET A 41 -2.52 -1.77 3.78
C MET A 41 -3.10 -1.24 5.07
N PHE A 42 -2.25 -0.84 6.00
CA PHE A 42 -2.66 -0.28 7.28
C PHE A 42 -3.42 1.04 7.08
N ALA A 43 -2.88 1.93 6.25
CA ALA A 43 -3.52 3.21 5.95
C ALA A 43 -4.89 3.01 5.31
N LEU A 44 -5.02 2.03 4.42
CA LEU A 44 -6.27 1.77 3.71
C LEU A 44 -7.33 1.14 4.61
N TRP A 45 -6.96 0.09 5.34
CA TRP A 45 -7.96 -0.75 6.01
C TRP A 45 -8.10 -0.48 7.50
N VAL A 46 -7.12 0.13 8.14
CA VAL A 46 -7.18 0.39 9.58
C VAL A 46 -7.38 1.86 9.86
N GLU A 47 -6.58 2.73 9.25
CA GLU A 47 -6.64 4.16 9.50
C GLU A 47 -7.72 4.89 8.69
N ASP A 48 -8.24 4.26 7.64
CA ASP A 48 -9.18 4.88 6.70
C ASP A 48 -8.59 6.18 6.13
N ARG A 49 -7.36 6.09 5.66
CA ARG A 49 -6.64 7.22 5.04
C ARG A 49 -6.25 6.83 3.61
N PRO A 50 -7.24 6.80 2.69
CA PRO A 50 -7.00 6.29 1.35
C PRO A 50 -5.99 7.12 0.54
N GLU A 51 -5.93 8.43 0.75
CA GLU A 51 -4.95 9.27 0.03
C GLU A 51 -3.52 8.91 0.44
N LEU A 52 -3.29 8.68 1.73
CA LEU A 52 -1.99 8.21 2.21
C LEU A 52 -1.71 6.81 1.66
N ALA A 53 -2.72 5.95 1.64
CA ALA A 53 -2.57 4.61 1.10
C ALA A 53 -2.12 4.63 -0.36
N VAL A 54 -2.67 5.54 -1.17
CA VAL A 54 -2.24 5.69 -2.58
C VAL A 54 -0.77 6.06 -2.67
N GLN A 55 -0.33 7.03 -1.86
CA GLN A 55 1.06 7.46 -1.88
C GLN A 55 2.01 6.31 -1.53
N LEU A 56 1.65 5.58 -0.47
CA LEU A 56 2.46 4.44 -0.02
C LEU A 56 2.42 3.30 -1.03
N ALA A 57 1.25 3.04 -1.62
CA ALA A 57 1.11 1.99 -2.63
C ALA A 57 1.91 2.32 -3.89
N ARG A 58 1.94 3.59 -4.32
CA ARG A 58 2.78 4.00 -5.45
C ARG A 58 4.25 3.78 -5.15
N GLU A 59 4.69 4.18 -3.97
CA GLU A 59 6.07 3.97 -3.57
C GLU A 59 6.41 2.48 -3.54
N ASN A 60 5.49 1.68 -3.02
CA ASN A 60 5.66 0.24 -2.98
C ASN A 60 5.84 -0.37 -4.37
N THR A 61 5.06 0.08 -5.36
CA THR A 61 5.14 -0.47 -6.72
C THR A 61 6.44 -0.09 -7.45
N ARG A 62 7.18 0.87 -6.95
CA ARG A 62 8.52 1.18 -7.45
C ARG A 62 9.55 0.16 -6.96
N LEU A 63 9.27 -0.46 -5.81
CA LEU A 63 10.20 -1.39 -5.16
C LEU A 63 9.86 -2.84 -5.47
N GLN A 64 8.58 -3.15 -5.58
CA GLN A 64 8.11 -4.51 -5.82
C GLN A 64 6.77 -4.46 -6.55
N ARG A 65 6.60 -5.34 -7.53
CA ARG A 65 5.37 -5.37 -8.34
C ARG A 65 4.85 -6.78 -8.44
N GLU A 66 4.45 -7.33 -7.30
CA GLU A 66 3.69 -8.58 -7.30
C GLU A 66 2.20 -8.26 -7.53
N PRO A 67 1.38 -9.25 -7.90
CA PRO A 67 -0.05 -8.99 -8.12
C PRO A 67 -0.74 -8.29 -6.96
N ILE A 68 -0.38 -8.64 -5.72
CA ILE A 68 -0.96 -7.99 -4.54
C ILE A 68 -0.61 -6.50 -4.48
N ASP A 69 0.58 -6.13 -4.94
CA ASP A 69 1.02 -4.73 -4.90
C ASP A 69 0.23 -3.88 -5.87
N VAL A 70 -0.02 -4.41 -7.07
CA VAL A 70 -0.81 -3.73 -8.08
C VAL A 70 -2.28 -3.62 -7.64
N LEU A 71 -2.82 -4.69 -7.07
CA LEU A 71 -4.17 -4.67 -6.50
C LEU A 71 -4.31 -3.64 -5.39
N LEU A 72 -3.30 -3.56 -4.53
CA LEU A 72 -3.30 -2.60 -3.42
C LEU A 72 -3.35 -1.16 -3.93
N LEU A 73 -2.58 -0.85 -4.97
CA LEU A 73 -2.64 0.47 -5.59
C LEU A 73 -4.04 0.74 -6.18
N ALA A 74 -4.61 -0.24 -6.90
CA ALA A 74 -5.93 -0.09 -7.48
C ALA A 74 -7.00 0.16 -6.40
N ARG A 75 -6.97 -0.61 -5.33
CA ARG A 75 -7.94 -0.48 -4.23
C ARG A 75 -7.78 0.83 -3.48
N SER A 76 -6.54 1.24 -3.23
CA SER A 76 -6.27 2.51 -2.57
C SER A 76 -6.75 3.68 -3.40
N ALA A 77 -6.46 3.66 -4.70
CA ALA A 77 -6.88 4.72 -5.61
C ALA A 77 -8.41 4.77 -5.75
N GLN A 78 -9.06 3.62 -5.77
CA GLN A 78 -10.52 3.56 -5.79
C GLN A 78 -11.11 4.21 -4.54
N ALA A 79 -10.58 3.86 -3.37
CA ALA A 79 -11.05 4.40 -2.11
C ALA A 79 -10.80 5.90 -1.99
N ALA A 80 -9.68 6.38 -2.55
CA ALA A 80 -9.32 7.79 -2.55
C ALA A 80 -10.02 8.59 -3.66
N ARG A 81 -10.78 7.90 -4.50
CA ARG A 81 -11.48 8.51 -5.66
C ARG A 81 -10.48 9.18 -6.61
N GLN A 82 -9.39 8.49 -6.87
CA GLN A 82 -8.35 8.93 -7.80
C GLN A 82 -8.33 8.02 -9.03
N PRO A 83 -9.13 8.30 -10.05
CA PRO A 83 -9.22 7.44 -11.22
C PRO A 83 -7.88 7.25 -11.95
N GLN A 84 -7.00 8.24 -11.87
CA GLN A 84 -5.68 8.13 -12.45
C GLN A 84 -4.89 7.01 -11.81
N GLY A 85 -4.96 6.86 -10.49
CA GLY A 85 -4.28 5.76 -9.79
C GLY A 85 -4.81 4.40 -10.19
N VAL A 86 -6.13 4.30 -10.41
CA VAL A 86 -6.73 3.06 -10.91
C VAL A 86 -6.17 2.73 -12.30
N ARG A 87 -6.10 3.72 -13.18
CA ARG A 87 -5.55 3.53 -14.54
C ARG A 87 -4.08 3.12 -14.50
N GLU A 88 -3.31 3.71 -13.58
CA GLU A 88 -1.91 3.34 -13.39
C GLU A 88 -1.78 1.87 -13.03
N ALA A 89 -2.61 1.40 -12.09
CA ALA A 89 -2.60 0.00 -11.68
C ALA A 89 -2.99 -0.92 -12.84
N GLN A 90 -4.00 -0.54 -13.60
CA GLN A 90 -4.42 -1.32 -14.76
C GLN A 90 -3.33 -1.38 -15.83
N GLN A 91 -2.60 -0.28 -16.02
CA GLN A 91 -1.49 -0.27 -16.96
C GLN A 91 -0.35 -1.17 -16.48
N MET A 92 -0.05 -1.14 -15.18
CA MET A 92 0.95 -2.04 -14.60
C MET A 92 0.55 -3.51 -14.80
N GLN A 93 -0.74 -3.81 -14.62
CA GLN A 93 -1.26 -5.15 -14.87
C GLN A 93 -0.98 -5.60 -16.31
N ARG A 94 -1.26 -4.74 -17.27
CA ARG A 94 -1.01 -5.05 -18.69
C ARG A 94 0.46 -5.24 -18.98
N ASP A 95 1.29 -4.34 -18.44
CA ASP A 95 2.74 -4.37 -18.68
C ASP A 95 3.38 -5.64 -18.10
N MET A 96 2.83 -6.13 -17.01
CA MET A 96 3.32 -7.33 -16.34
C MET A 96 2.69 -8.62 -16.86
N GLY A 97 1.73 -8.53 -17.77
CA GLY A 97 1.00 -9.68 -18.29
C GLY A 97 0.07 -10.32 -17.28
N LEU A 98 -0.37 -9.58 -16.28
CA LEU A 98 -1.28 -10.09 -15.27
C LEU A 98 -2.71 -10.12 -15.79
N HIS A 99 -3.47 -11.11 -15.31
CA HIS A 99 -4.89 -11.27 -15.65
C HIS A 99 -5.75 -11.40 -14.39
N ASP A 100 -5.48 -10.55 -13.41
CA ASP A 100 -6.22 -10.57 -12.15
C ASP A 100 -7.53 -9.79 -12.33
N VAL A 101 -8.64 -10.52 -12.31
CA VAL A 101 -9.96 -9.91 -12.50
C VAL A 101 -10.30 -8.90 -11.40
N ARG A 102 -9.72 -9.05 -10.21
CA ARG A 102 -9.97 -8.11 -9.13
C ARG A 102 -9.45 -6.71 -9.47
N ILE A 103 -8.35 -6.63 -10.21
CA ILE A 103 -7.80 -5.35 -10.67
C ILE A 103 -8.66 -4.77 -11.78
N ALA A 104 -9.08 -5.60 -12.71
CA ALA A 104 -9.93 -5.18 -13.83
C ALA A 104 -11.27 -4.64 -13.36
N GLU A 105 -11.79 -5.13 -12.25
CA GLU A 105 -13.08 -4.69 -11.70
C GLU A 105 -12.98 -3.39 -10.91
N VAL A 106 -11.80 -2.93 -10.57
CA VAL A 106 -11.60 -1.66 -9.85
C VAL A 106 -11.85 -0.50 -10.82
N ARG A 107 -12.65 0.47 -10.39
CA ARG A 107 -13.04 1.61 -11.22
C ARG A 107 -12.73 2.94 -10.56
#